data_a09cf823929dc3ad3f66a7044a791c17
#
_entry.id   a09cf823929dc3ad3f66a7044a791c17
#
_cell.length_a   1.000
_cell.length_b   1.000
_cell.length_c   1.000
_cell.angle_alpha   90.00
_cell.angle_beta   90.00
_cell.angle_gamma   90.00
#
_symmetry.space_group_name_H-M   'P 1'
#
loop_
_entity.id
_entity.type
_entity.pdbx_description
1 polymer ?
#
loop_
_entity_poly.entity_id
_entity_poly.type
_entity_poly.pdbx_seq_one_letter_code
_entity_poly.pdbx_strand_id
1 'polypeptide(L)'
;AGIQWPTEYGGRGGTPTMKAIYDEEMAKANAPATVNPLGLTFLAPTVMLLGTDQQKLDIIRPLLHNEVIWCQGFSEPGAGSDLAALQMKAEKQDDEYVLNGQKIWTTNAMHGDKVFTLARTGPSEGSKHAGISMLLVDMHQDGVEARPLKQLTGESEFGEVFFTDALCPTTDVLGGEGNGWQTAMLLLSFERGSSAIGQYTEFRKMWDEVAAAAHQTDRGGRPASEDPILRQALAEQLVELECLKYHSWHILTQVGKGKDLGFEASMTKLQWSETFRNLSDVYSDVVGQAFQLTGVGRTRQELTTMALWSRSCTIWGGSSQVQRNIVAERVLGLPR
;
A
#
# COMPACT_ATOMS: atom_id res chain seq x y z
N ALA A 1 5.26 7.27 -14.14
CA ALA A 1 4.50 8.06 -13.20
C ALA A 1 3.62 9.08 -13.94
N GLY A 2 2.64 9.69 -13.29
CA GLY A 2 1.88 10.82 -13.83
C GLY A 2 1.05 10.57 -15.10
N ILE A 3 0.75 9.31 -15.50
CA ILE A 3 -0.03 9.03 -16.73
C ILE A 3 -1.41 9.68 -16.66
N GLN A 4 -2.11 9.55 -15.53
CA GLN A 4 -3.45 10.10 -15.35
C GLN A 4 -3.46 11.54 -14.82
N TRP A 5 -2.30 12.07 -14.41
CA TRP A 5 -2.23 13.40 -13.83
C TRP A 5 -2.53 14.47 -14.89
N PRO A 6 -3.16 15.59 -14.53
CA PRO A 6 -3.36 16.72 -15.38
C PRO A 6 -2.05 17.23 -15.98
N THR A 7 -2.11 17.72 -17.22
CA THR A 7 -0.92 18.23 -17.94
C THR A 7 -0.31 19.46 -17.27
N GLU A 8 -1.10 20.24 -16.57
CA GLU A 8 -0.65 21.41 -15.78
C GLU A 8 0.32 21.02 -14.66
N TYR A 9 0.23 19.79 -14.15
CA TYR A 9 1.16 19.23 -13.15
C TYR A 9 2.27 18.36 -13.77
N GLY A 10 2.46 18.44 -15.10
CA GLY A 10 3.47 17.63 -15.80
C GLY A 10 3.04 16.20 -16.10
N GLY A 11 1.78 15.87 -15.85
CA GLY A 11 1.19 14.59 -16.23
C GLY A 11 0.87 14.49 -17.73
N ARG A 12 0.32 13.36 -18.15
CA ARG A 12 -0.05 13.10 -19.55
C ARG A 12 -1.54 13.25 -19.84
N GLY A 13 -2.38 13.53 -18.82
CA GLY A 13 -3.83 13.60 -18.96
C GLY A 13 -4.44 12.31 -19.51
N GLY A 14 -3.79 11.16 -19.23
CA GLY A 14 -4.20 9.86 -19.76
C GLY A 14 -5.42 9.29 -19.05
N THR A 15 -6.08 8.35 -19.71
CA THR A 15 -7.26 7.68 -19.17
C THR A 15 -6.89 6.58 -18.15
N PRO A 16 -7.83 6.14 -17.30
CA PRO A 16 -7.64 4.95 -16.45
C PRO A 16 -7.21 3.71 -17.22
N THR A 17 -7.73 3.53 -18.44
CA THR A 17 -7.35 2.42 -19.32
C THR A 17 -5.88 2.50 -19.74
N MET A 18 -5.37 3.70 -20.06
CA MET A 18 -3.95 3.89 -20.39
C MET A 18 -3.05 3.53 -19.20
N LYS A 19 -3.46 3.91 -17.99
CA LYS A 19 -2.73 3.55 -16.77
C LYS A 19 -2.74 2.03 -16.54
N ALA A 20 -3.89 1.39 -16.71
CA ALA A 20 -4.02 -0.07 -16.54
C ALA A 20 -3.14 -0.84 -17.54
N ILE A 21 -3.12 -0.42 -18.83
CA ILE A 21 -2.23 -1.01 -19.85
C ILE A 21 -0.76 -0.81 -19.44
N TYR A 22 -0.41 0.40 -18.99
CA TYR A 22 0.95 0.66 -18.54
C TYR A 22 1.36 -0.26 -17.37
N ASP A 23 0.49 -0.43 -16.35
CA ASP A 23 0.79 -1.29 -15.21
C ASP A 23 0.93 -2.75 -15.61
N GLU A 24 0.07 -3.22 -16.51
CA GLU A 24 0.14 -4.57 -17.06
C GLU A 24 1.45 -4.81 -17.84
N GLU A 25 1.86 -3.87 -18.70
CA GLU A 25 3.10 -3.99 -19.46
C GLU A 25 4.35 -3.89 -18.59
N MET A 26 4.34 -3.03 -17.55
CA MET A 26 5.42 -2.96 -16.55
C MET A 26 5.57 -4.29 -15.80
N ALA A 27 4.44 -4.87 -15.37
CA ALA A 27 4.43 -6.18 -14.71
C ALA A 27 4.92 -7.31 -15.64
N LYS A 28 4.47 -7.34 -16.92
CA LYS A 28 4.95 -8.31 -17.92
C LYS A 28 6.46 -8.21 -18.16
N ALA A 29 6.96 -6.98 -18.21
CA ALA A 29 8.38 -6.71 -18.45
C ALA A 29 9.29 -6.96 -17.24
N ASN A 30 8.76 -7.32 -16.06
CA ASN A 30 9.50 -7.33 -14.78
C ASN A 30 10.25 -6.01 -14.56
N ALA A 31 9.60 -4.90 -14.89
CA ALA A 31 10.20 -3.59 -14.71
C ALA A 31 10.42 -3.30 -13.22
N PRO A 32 11.51 -2.62 -12.86
CA PRO A 32 11.76 -2.25 -11.47
C PRO A 32 10.59 -1.46 -10.89
N ALA A 33 10.25 -1.75 -9.63
CA ALA A 33 9.25 -0.98 -8.90
C ALA A 33 9.70 0.48 -8.77
N THR A 34 8.71 1.39 -8.69
CA THR A 34 9.03 2.79 -8.43
C THR A 34 9.55 2.96 -7.00
N VAL A 35 10.56 3.82 -6.82
CA VAL A 35 11.17 4.09 -5.51
C VAL A 35 10.29 4.99 -4.62
N ASN A 36 9.29 5.66 -5.19
CA ASN A 36 8.44 6.62 -4.50
C ASN A 36 6.94 6.29 -4.67
N PRO A 37 6.50 5.04 -4.37
CA PRO A 37 5.12 4.63 -4.65
C PRO A 37 4.10 5.44 -3.85
N LEU A 38 4.38 5.72 -2.57
CA LEU A 38 3.46 6.41 -1.67
C LEU A 38 3.25 7.86 -2.09
N GLY A 39 4.35 8.55 -2.43
CA GLY A 39 4.29 9.91 -2.94
C GLY A 39 3.48 10.00 -4.23
N LEU A 40 3.77 9.14 -5.20
CA LEU A 40 3.16 9.18 -6.53
C LEU A 40 1.70 8.70 -6.54
N THR A 41 1.37 7.67 -5.75
CA THR A 41 0.04 7.04 -5.80
C THR A 41 -0.94 7.69 -4.83
N PHE A 42 -0.49 8.16 -3.67
CA PHE A 42 -1.35 8.63 -2.60
C PHE A 42 -1.22 10.12 -2.34
N LEU A 43 0.00 10.61 -2.08
CA LEU A 43 0.20 12.01 -1.70
C LEU A 43 -0.12 12.95 -2.85
N ALA A 44 0.43 12.74 -4.04
CA ALA A 44 0.26 13.66 -5.16
C ALA A 44 -1.20 13.90 -5.55
N PRO A 45 -2.05 12.87 -5.77
CA PRO A 45 -3.47 13.13 -6.07
C PRO A 45 -4.20 13.81 -4.91
N THR A 46 -3.81 13.54 -3.65
CA THR A 46 -4.37 14.22 -2.49
C THR A 46 -3.99 15.71 -2.48
N VAL A 47 -2.72 16.03 -2.77
CA VAL A 47 -2.24 17.41 -2.87
C VAL A 47 -2.89 18.14 -4.04
N MET A 48 -3.09 17.50 -5.18
CA MET A 48 -3.80 18.09 -6.32
C MET A 48 -5.22 18.54 -5.95
N LEU A 49 -5.90 17.81 -5.06
CA LEU A 49 -7.27 18.10 -4.65
C LEU A 49 -7.36 19.06 -3.44
N LEU A 50 -6.52 18.88 -2.43
CA LEU A 50 -6.64 19.56 -1.14
C LEU A 50 -5.50 20.52 -0.82
N GLY A 51 -4.39 20.44 -1.56
CA GLY A 51 -3.23 21.30 -1.33
C GLY A 51 -3.49 22.76 -1.75
N THR A 52 -2.83 23.67 -1.08
CA THR A 52 -2.72 25.07 -1.50
C THR A 52 -1.94 25.14 -2.82
N ASP A 53 -2.05 26.26 -3.53
CA ASP A 53 -1.30 26.44 -4.80
C ASP A 53 0.22 26.34 -4.56
N GLN A 54 0.71 26.83 -3.43
CA GLN A 54 2.12 26.69 -3.05
C GLN A 54 2.50 25.22 -2.80
N GLN A 55 1.70 24.48 -2.04
CA GLN A 55 1.94 23.03 -1.80
C GLN A 55 1.93 22.23 -3.11
N LYS A 56 1.06 22.56 -4.05
CA LYS A 56 1.04 21.91 -5.38
C LYS A 56 2.33 22.14 -6.16
N LEU A 57 2.83 23.39 -6.14
CA LEU A 57 4.10 23.74 -6.81
C LEU A 57 5.30 23.04 -6.18
N ASP A 58 5.36 23.02 -4.84
CA ASP A 58 6.52 22.52 -4.10
C ASP A 58 6.57 20.99 -4.04
N ILE A 59 5.44 20.29 -4.21
CA ILE A 59 5.37 18.85 -4.01
C ILE A 59 5.24 18.07 -5.32
N ILE A 60 4.33 18.49 -6.23
CA ILE A 60 3.95 17.62 -7.35
C ILE A 60 5.08 17.45 -8.36
N ARG A 61 5.74 18.54 -8.72
CA ARG A 61 6.82 18.48 -9.71
C ARG A 61 8.07 17.75 -9.19
N PRO A 62 8.60 18.04 -8.00
CA PRO A 62 9.70 17.27 -7.41
C PRO A 62 9.38 15.78 -7.26
N LEU A 63 8.13 15.44 -6.90
CA LEU A 63 7.65 14.08 -6.83
C LEU A 63 7.70 13.36 -8.19
N LEU A 64 7.22 14.00 -9.24
CA LEU A 64 7.21 13.46 -10.60
C LEU A 64 8.63 13.20 -11.15
N HIS A 65 9.59 14.05 -10.77
CA HIS A 65 10.99 13.92 -11.12
C HIS A 65 11.80 13.00 -10.19
N ASN A 66 11.13 12.48 -9.15
CA ASN A 66 11.75 11.65 -8.11
C ASN A 66 12.92 12.36 -7.38
N GLU A 67 12.80 13.66 -7.19
CA GLU A 67 13.76 14.52 -6.48
C GLU A 67 13.56 14.46 -4.96
N VAL A 68 12.34 14.12 -4.49
CA VAL A 68 11.96 14.02 -3.08
C VAL A 68 11.19 12.72 -2.85
N ILE A 69 11.70 11.86 -1.98
CA ILE A 69 11.05 10.60 -1.60
C ILE A 69 10.15 10.85 -0.39
N TRP A 70 8.88 10.44 -0.49
CA TRP A 70 7.88 10.62 0.56
C TRP A 70 7.52 9.31 1.25
N CYS A 71 7.52 9.35 2.58
CA CYS A 71 7.06 8.27 3.44
C CYS A 71 5.67 8.57 4.00
N GLN A 72 4.99 7.51 4.52
CA GLN A 72 3.69 7.61 5.17
C GLN A 72 3.81 7.26 6.65
N GLY A 73 3.58 8.25 7.53
CA GLY A 73 3.63 8.09 8.98
C GLY A 73 2.24 8.05 9.62
N PHE A 74 1.49 6.94 9.44
CA PHE A 74 0.12 6.84 9.99
C PHE A 74 0.08 6.00 11.26
N SER A 75 0.46 4.73 11.18
CA SER A 75 0.37 3.77 12.29
C SER A 75 1.29 4.13 13.46
N GLU A 76 0.83 3.84 14.66
CA GLU A 76 1.61 3.91 15.90
C GLU A 76 1.63 2.53 16.57
N PRO A 77 2.54 2.26 17.53
CA PRO A 77 2.57 0.98 18.24
C PRO A 77 1.21 0.58 18.85
N GLY A 78 0.42 1.56 19.30
CA GLY A 78 -0.92 1.37 19.84
C GLY A 78 -2.09 1.66 18.89
N ALA A 79 -1.83 2.10 17.64
CA ALA A 79 -2.86 2.56 16.71
C ALA A 79 -2.57 2.09 15.28
N GLY A 80 -2.98 0.88 14.94
CA GLY A 80 -2.93 0.32 13.58
C GLY A 80 -4.31 0.27 12.96
N SER A 81 -5.06 -0.83 13.13
CA SER A 81 -6.43 -0.96 12.62
C SER A 81 -7.38 0.09 13.20
N ASP A 82 -7.23 0.46 14.47
CA ASP A 82 -7.89 1.63 15.06
C ASP A 82 -6.98 2.85 14.94
N LEU A 83 -6.78 3.33 13.72
CA LEU A 83 -5.91 4.46 13.41
C LEU A 83 -6.33 5.74 14.15
N ALA A 84 -7.64 5.92 14.41
CA ALA A 84 -8.15 7.07 15.14
C ALA A 84 -7.73 7.12 16.61
N ALA A 85 -7.15 6.03 17.16
CA ALA A 85 -6.55 5.99 18.49
C ALA A 85 -5.12 6.55 18.54
N LEU A 86 -4.60 7.14 17.45
CA LEU A 86 -3.28 7.74 17.40
C LEU A 86 -3.09 8.80 18.51
N GLN A 87 -1.86 8.84 19.05
CA GLN A 87 -1.50 9.67 20.21
C GLN A 87 -0.37 10.67 19.94
N MET A 88 0.34 10.56 18.82
CA MET A 88 1.37 11.52 18.43
C MET A 88 0.79 12.93 18.49
N LYS A 89 1.45 13.82 19.22
CA LYS A 89 1.01 15.21 19.40
C LYS A 89 1.74 16.14 18.46
N ALA A 90 1.06 17.21 18.06
CA ALA A 90 1.62 18.34 17.36
C ALA A 90 1.06 19.62 18.00
N GLU A 91 1.84 20.21 18.89
CA GLU A 91 1.46 21.41 19.65
C GLU A 91 1.84 22.66 18.87
N LYS A 92 0.87 23.52 18.62
CA LYS A 92 1.10 24.76 17.86
C LYS A 92 1.85 25.77 18.70
N GLN A 93 2.98 26.27 18.18
CA GLN A 93 3.78 27.34 18.73
C GLN A 93 4.06 28.36 17.62
N ASP A 94 3.45 29.53 17.73
CA ASP A 94 3.52 30.58 16.71
C ASP A 94 3.16 30.06 15.29
N ASP A 95 4.09 30.05 14.35
CA ASP A 95 3.92 29.63 12.98
C ASP A 95 4.36 28.18 12.72
N GLU A 96 4.62 27.39 13.74
CA GLU A 96 5.08 26.01 13.66
C GLU A 96 4.28 25.09 14.59
N TYR A 97 4.32 23.80 14.29
CA TYR A 97 3.93 22.70 15.19
C TYR A 97 5.18 22.02 15.74
N VAL A 98 5.19 21.77 17.04
CA VAL A 98 6.19 20.93 17.72
C VAL A 98 5.64 19.52 17.86
N LEU A 99 6.29 18.55 17.20
CA LEU A 99 5.81 17.17 17.11
C LEU A 99 6.54 16.28 18.10
N ASN A 100 5.76 15.50 18.85
CA ASN A 100 6.26 14.51 19.81
C ASN A 100 5.48 13.21 19.69
N GLY A 101 6.20 12.10 19.45
CA GLY A 101 5.60 10.77 19.34
C GLY A 101 6.39 9.80 18.48
N GLN A 102 5.73 8.72 18.08
CA GLN A 102 6.35 7.65 17.31
C GLN A 102 5.40 7.15 16.25
N LYS A 103 5.94 6.91 15.04
CA LYS A 103 5.27 6.16 13.97
C LYS A 103 5.98 4.84 13.74
N ILE A 104 5.22 3.83 13.30
CA ILE A 104 5.73 2.49 13.02
C ILE A 104 5.18 2.00 11.68
N TRP A 105 5.85 1.03 11.07
CA TRP A 105 5.53 0.49 9.75
C TRP A 105 5.58 1.56 8.64
N THR A 106 6.48 2.51 8.80
CA THR A 106 6.70 3.57 7.81
C THR A 106 7.55 3.01 6.66
N THR A 107 6.92 2.82 5.51
CA THR A 107 7.58 2.28 4.30
C THR A 107 8.68 3.23 3.84
N ASN A 108 9.86 2.69 3.55
CA ASN A 108 11.04 3.42 3.09
C ASN A 108 11.52 4.53 4.06
N ALA A 109 11.21 4.46 5.36
CA ALA A 109 11.59 5.49 6.33
C ALA A 109 13.09 5.80 6.32
N MET A 110 13.94 4.81 6.03
CA MET A 110 15.41 4.97 5.98
C MET A 110 15.92 5.75 4.76
N HIS A 111 15.06 5.99 3.77
CA HIS A 111 15.38 6.62 2.49
C HIS A 111 14.47 7.81 2.18
N GLY A 112 13.53 8.11 3.08
CA GLY A 112 12.55 9.18 2.89
C GLY A 112 13.14 10.55 3.20
N ASP A 113 12.91 11.51 2.31
CA ASP A 113 13.26 12.91 2.54
C ASP A 113 12.18 13.59 3.37
N LYS A 114 10.92 13.24 3.14
CA LYS A 114 9.75 13.80 3.82
C LYS A 114 8.74 12.74 4.19
N VAL A 115 7.94 13.01 5.24
CA VAL A 115 6.86 12.14 5.68
C VAL A 115 5.54 12.92 5.77
N PHE A 116 4.48 12.39 5.16
CA PHE A 116 3.13 12.84 5.47
C PHE A 116 2.58 12.02 6.63
N THR A 117 2.26 12.69 7.72
CA THR A 117 1.94 12.04 8.99
C THR A 117 0.66 12.58 9.62
N LEU A 118 -0.03 11.74 10.38
CA LEU A 118 -1.19 12.15 11.18
C LEU A 118 -0.76 12.42 12.62
N ALA A 119 -1.18 13.55 13.16
CA ALA A 119 -0.93 13.92 14.54
C ALA A 119 -2.14 14.63 15.18
N ARG A 120 -2.19 14.66 16.51
CA ARG A 120 -3.16 15.42 17.29
C ARG A 120 -2.70 16.87 17.37
N THR A 121 -3.44 17.76 16.71
CA THR A 121 -3.25 19.21 16.79
C THR A 121 -4.30 19.88 17.69
N GLY A 122 -5.34 19.15 18.07
CA GLY A 122 -6.41 19.65 18.92
C GLY A 122 -7.09 18.54 19.71
N PRO A 123 -8.05 18.92 20.58
CA PRO A 123 -8.80 17.98 21.40
C PRO A 123 -9.70 17.07 20.56
N SER A 124 -9.94 15.86 21.05
CA SER A 124 -10.85 14.88 20.43
C SER A 124 -12.30 15.03 20.91
N GLU A 125 -12.77 16.27 21.02
CA GLU A 125 -14.11 16.55 21.51
C GLU A 125 -15.20 16.05 20.57
N GLY A 126 -16.15 15.28 21.10
CA GLY A 126 -17.29 14.73 20.36
C GLY A 126 -17.00 13.57 19.40
N SER A 127 -15.75 13.39 18.97
CA SER A 127 -15.36 12.28 18.08
C SER A 127 -13.87 11.99 18.19
N LYS A 128 -13.51 10.70 18.20
CA LYS A 128 -12.09 10.28 18.15
C LYS A 128 -11.36 10.74 16.89
N HIS A 129 -12.08 11.13 15.85
CA HIS A 129 -11.53 11.65 14.59
C HIS A 129 -11.25 13.16 14.64
N ALA A 130 -11.82 13.89 15.61
CA ALA A 130 -11.60 15.32 15.76
C ALA A 130 -10.16 15.62 16.24
N GLY A 131 -9.66 16.80 15.90
CA GLY A 131 -8.33 17.26 16.32
C GLY A 131 -7.16 16.50 15.69
N ILE A 132 -7.38 15.74 14.62
CA ILE A 132 -6.32 15.11 13.82
C ILE A 132 -6.00 15.99 12.63
N SER A 133 -4.72 16.26 12.39
CA SER A 133 -4.24 16.96 11.18
C SER A 133 -3.25 16.09 10.41
N MET A 134 -3.15 16.32 9.10
CA MET A 134 -2.11 15.72 8.26
C MET A 134 -0.99 16.73 8.04
N LEU A 135 0.19 16.40 8.51
CA LEU A 135 1.38 17.24 8.51
C LEU A 135 2.41 16.71 7.51
N LEU A 136 3.08 17.61 6.81
CA LEU A 136 4.13 17.32 5.83
C LEU A 136 5.48 17.68 6.47
N VAL A 137 6.20 16.67 6.96
CA VAL A 137 7.37 16.88 7.84
C VAL A 137 8.65 16.49 7.12
N ASP A 138 9.70 17.30 7.29
CA ASP A 138 11.05 17.00 6.82
C ASP A 138 11.68 15.89 7.69
N MET A 139 12.25 14.86 7.05
CA MET A 139 12.88 13.74 7.75
C MET A 139 14.33 14.01 8.14
N HIS A 140 14.95 15.06 7.56
CA HIS A 140 16.38 15.40 7.76
C HIS A 140 16.63 16.52 8.78
N GLN A 141 15.63 16.82 9.60
CA GLN A 141 15.76 17.82 10.65
C GLN A 141 16.17 17.19 12.00
N ASP A 142 16.64 18.03 12.91
CA ASP A 142 16.83 17.65 14.31
C ASP A 142 15.50 17.20 14.92
N GLY A 143 15.55 16.18 15.79
CA GLY A 143 14.35 15.64 16.45
C GLY A 143 13.59 14.60 15.64
N VAL A 144 14.01 14.26 14.41
CA VAL A 144 13.46 13.13 13.65
C VAL A 144 14.48 12.02 13.51
N GLU A 145 14.16 10.83 14.00
CA GLU A 145 15.02 9.65 13.91
C GLU A 145 14.27 8.49 13.30
N ALA A 146 14.76 7.93 12.18
CA ALA A 146 14.24 6.71 11.57
C ALA A 146 15.10 5.50 11.95
N ARG A 147 14.46 4.39 12.34
CA ARG A 147 15.12 3.13 12.70
C ARG A 147 14.56 1.99 11.87
N PRO A 148 15.40 1.09 11.31
CA PRO A 148 14.92 -0.01 10.49
C PRO A 148 14.20 -1.06 11.33
N LEU A 149 13.12 -1.62 10.79
CA LEU A 149 12.42 -2.78 11.33
C LEU A 149 12.75 -4.02 10.50
N LYS A 150 13.45 -4.97 11.08
CA LYS A 150 13.74 -6.24 10.43
C LYS A 150 12.48 -7.09 10.31
N GLN A 151 12.11 -7.41 9.09
CA GLN A 151 10.92 -8.17 8.75
C GLN A 151 11.18 -9.68 8.66
N LEU A 152 10.11 -10.46 8.49
CA LEU A 152 10.16 -11.89 8.29
C LEU A 152 10.98 -12.30 7.05
N THR A 153 11.01 -11.45 6.01
CA THR A 153 11.84 -11.61 4.80
C THR A 153 13.34 -11.49 5.07
N GLY A 154 13.72 -10.90 6.22
CA GLY A 154 15.09 -10.54 6.58
C GLY A 154 15.48 -9.12 6.15
N GLU A 155 14.65 -8.45 5.35
CA GLU A 155 14.82 -7.08 4.90
C GLU A 155 14.25 -6.07 5.92
N SER A 156 14.48 -4.78 5.70
CA SER A 156 14.02 -3.69 6.56
C SER A 156 13.41 -2.56 5.71
N GLU A 157 12.40 -2.91 4.90
CA GLU A 157 11.67 -1.95 4.08
C GLU A 157 10.84 -0.97 4.94
N PHE A 158 10.35 -1.43 6.09
CA PHE A 158 9.67 -0.58 7.07
C PHE A 158 10.62 -0.08 8.15
N GLY A 159 10.28 1.09 8.68
CA GLY A 159 10.95 1.67 9.84
C GLY A 159 10.00 2.16 10.92
N GLU A 160 10.57 2.41 12.08
CA GLU A 160 10.00 3.26 13.12
C GLU A 160 10.53 4.69 12.90
N VAL A 161 9.69 5.68 13.13
CA VAL A 161 10.09 7.10 13.08
C VAL A 161 9.71 7.74 14.39
N PHE A 162 10.72 8.27 15.08
CA PHE A 162 10.58 8.97 16.34
C PHE A 162 10.63 10.49 16.09
N PHE A 163 9.74 11.21 16.75
CA PHE A 163 9.66 12.66 16.73
C PHE A 163 9.84 13.17 18.15
N THR A 164 10.87 13.99 18.35
CA THR A 164 11.22 14.61 19.64
C THR A 164 11.45 16.09 19.39
N ASP A 165 10.46 16.89 19.71
CA ASP A 165 10.43 18.33 19.43
C ASP A 165 10.72 18.67 17.95
N ALA A 166 10.31 17.79 17.04
CA ALA A 166 10.45 18.01 15.60
C ALA A 166 9.49 19.11 15.13
N LEU A 167 9.93 19.93 14.18
CA LEU A 167 9.19 21.10 13.73
C LEU A 167 8.45 20.83 12.41
N CYS A 168 7.28 21.45 12.28
CA CYS A 168 6.51 21.47 11.02
C CYS A 168 5.86 22.84 10.87
N PRO A 169 6.16 23.60 9.82
CA PRO A 169 5.50 24.87 9.55
C PRO A 169 3.97 24.72 9.47
N THR A 170 3.23 25.72 9.97
CA THR A 170 1.75 25.69 9.86
C THR A 170 1.26 25.71 8.43
N THR A 171 2.08 26.17 7.47
CA THR A 171 1.83 26.12 6.03
C THR A 171 1.88 24.69 5.46
N ASP A 172 2.50 23.74 6.18
CA ASP A 172 2.69 22.36 5.78
C ASP A 172 1.60 21.42 6.34
N VAL A 173 0.45 21.98 6.70
CA VAL A 173 -0.78 21.21 7.00
C VAL A 173 -1.55 20.95 5.72
N LEU A 174 -1.72 19.68 5.35
CA LEU A 174 -2.48 19.31 4.15
C LEU A 174 -3.97 19.17 4.46
N GLY A 175 -4.80 19.85 3.68
CA GLY A 175 -6.26 19.81 3.81
C GLY A 175 -6.82 20.63 4.97
N GLY A 176 -5.97 21.37 5.69
CA GLY A 176 -6.34 22.24 6.81
C GLY A 176 -6.29 21.57 8.19
N GLU A 177 -6.08 22.40 9.21
CA GLU A 177 -6.02 21.96 10.61
C GLU A 177 -7.32 21.27 11.04
N GLY A 178 -7.21 20.14 11.75
CA GLY A 178 -8.35 19.36 12.23
C GLY A 178 -9.04 18.46 11.17
N ASN A 179 -8.66 18.58 9.90
CA ASN A 179 -9.23 17.81 8.79
C ASN A 179 -8.39 16.56 8.39
N GLY A 180 -7.39 16.21 9.18
CA GLY A 180 -6.46 15.12 8.86
C GLY A 180 -7.13 13.77 8.68
N TRP A 181 -8.21 13.48 9.41
CA TRP A 181 -8.96 12.25 9.22
C TRP A 181 -9.61 12.17 7.83
N GLN A 182 -10.30 13.24 7.41
CA GLN A 182 -10.92 13.31 6.09
C GLN A 182 -9.88 13.26 4.97
N THR A 183 -8.76 13.96 5.16
CA THR A 183 -7.62 13.95 4.25
C THR A 183 -7.03 12.53 4.12
N ALA A 184 -6.88 11.81 5.25
CA ALA A 184 -6.40 10.43 5.24
C ALA A 184 -7.39 9.48 4.53
N MET A 185 -8.69 9.63 4.74
CA MET A 185 -9.70 8.81 4.06
C MET A 185 -9.70 9.04 2.54
N LEU A 186 -9.54 10.29 2.11
CA LEU A 186 -9.37 10.63 0.69
C LEU A 186 -8.08 10.00 0.13
N LEU A 187 -6.95 10.17 0.81
CA LEU A 187 -5.67 9.61 0.42
C LEU A 187 -5.75 8.08 0.25
N LEU A 188 -6.34 7.38 1.22
CA LEU A 188 -6.52 5.93 1.16
C LEU A 188 -7.52 5.48 0.08
N SER A 189 -8.37 6.36 -0.44
CA SER A 189 -9.26 6.02 -1.55
C SER A 189 -8.50 5.83 -2.86
N PHE A 190 -7.37 6.52 -3.06
CA PHE A 190 -6.53 6.36 -4.25
C PHE A 190 -5.80 5.01 -4.30
N GLU A 191 -5.56 4.38 -3.15
CA GLU A 191 -4.97 3.04 -3.07
C GLU A 191 -5.81 1.97 -3.79
N ARG A 192 -7.11 2.18 -3.85
CA ARG A 192 -8.08 1.11 -4.14
C ARG A 192 -8.47 0.96 -5.61
N GLY A 193 -8.04 1.85 -6.50
CA GLY A 193 -8.69 1.97 -7.81
C GLY A 193 -7.92 1.50 -9.05
N SER A 194 -6.59 1.55 -9.11
CA SER A 194 -5.88 1.45 -10.39
C SER A 194 -4.85 0.33 -10.56
N SER A 195 -4.37 -0.27 -9.49
CA SER A 195 -3.24 -1.22 -9.54
C SER A 195 -3.64 -2.69 -9.68
N ALA A 196 -4.93 -3.03 -9.60
CA ALA A 196 -5.39 -4.41 -9.50
C ALA A 196 -5.03 -5.28 -10.74
N ILE A 197 -4.96 -4.69 -11.95
CA ILE A 197 -4.58 -5.43 -13.15
C ILE A 197 -3.09 -5.75 -13.19
N GLY A 198 -2.24 -4.83 -12.72
CA GLY A 198 -0.81 -5.08 -12.55
C GLY A 198 -0.57 -6.21 -11.54
N GLN A 199 -1.24 -6.17 -10.40
CA GLN A 199 -1.17 -7.23 -9.39
C GLN A 199 -1.63 -8.59 -9.92
N TYR A 200 -2.73 -8.65 -10.67
CA TYR A 200 -3.14 -9.88 -11.35
C TYR A 200 -2.00 -10.44 -12.23
N THR A 201 -1.37 -9.59 -13.02
CA THR A 201 -0.29 -10.00 -13.93
C THR A 201 0.91 -10.56 -13.17
N GLU A 202 1.30 -9.94 -12.07
CA GLU A 202 2.38 -10.42 -11.19
C GLU A 202 2.03 -11.76 -10.53
N PHE A 203 0.82 -11.90 -9.98
CA PHE A 203 0.39 -13.14 -9.33
C PHE A 203 0.17 -14.27 -10.34
N ARG A 204 -0.24 -13.94 -11.56
CA ARG A 204 -0.35 -14.94 -12.64
C ARG A 204 1.02 -15.51 -13.00
N LYS A 205 2.05 -14.68 -13.08
CA LYS A 205 3.44 -15.14 -13.27
C LYS A 205 3.90 -16.02 -12.11
N MET A 206 3.64 -15.58 -10.87
CA MET A 206 3.95 -16.38 -9.69
C MET A 206 3.26 -17.75 -9.78
N TRP A 207 2.00 -17.80 -10.18
CA TRP A 207 1.27 -19.06 -10.36
C TRP A 207 1.92 -19.95 -11.41
N ASP A 208 2.34 -19.40 -12.56
CA ASP A 208 3.03 -20.14 -13.62
C ASP A 208 4.37 -20.72 -13.10
N GLU A 209 5.11 -19.98 -12.29
CA GLU A 209 6.36 -20.43 -11.65
C GLU A 209 6.12 -21.51 -10.58
N VAL A 210 5.06 -21.38 -9.78
CA VAL A 210 4.67 -22.39 -8.80
C VAL A 210 4.22 -23.68 -9.49
N ALA A 211 3.46 -23.58 -10.57
CA ALA A 211 3.07 -24.74 -11.38
C ALA A 211 4.29 -25.42 -12.01
N ALA A 212 5.25 -24.65 -12.53
CA ALA A 212 6.52 -25.19 -13.03
C ALA A 212 7.33 -25.88 -11.94
N ALA A 213 7.40 -25.27 -10.74
CA ALA A 213 8.05 -25.89 -9.59
C ALA A 213 7.38 -27.22 -9.18
N ALA A 214 6.05 -27.33 -9.28
CA ALA A 214 5.33 -28.56 -9.00
C ALA A 214 5.71 -29.71 -9.95
N HIS A 215 6.03 -29.42 -11.21
CA HIS A 215 6.54 -30.43 -12.15
C HIS A 215 7.97 -30.87 -11.84
N GLN A 216 8.76 -30.03 -11.20
CA GLN A 216 10.18 -30.30 -10.91
C GLN A 216 10.42 -30.86 -9.50
N THR A 217 9.47 -30.70 -8.59
CA THR A 217 9.61 -31.18 -7.20
C THR A 217 9.22 -32.63 -7.09
N ASP A 218 10.17 -33.48 -6.66
CA ASP A 218 9.90 -34.90 -6.38
C ASP A 218 9.17 -35.09 -5.05
N ARG A 219 8.10 -35.87 -5.06
CA ARG A 219 7.35 -36.30 -3.89
C ARG A 219 7.21 -37.83 -3.89
N GLY A 220 8.18 -38.48 -3.30
CA GLY A 220 8.15 -39.94 -3.17
C GLY A 220 8.24 -40.67 -4.52
N GLY A 221 9.07 -40.18 -5.43
CA GLY A 221 9.32 -40.75 -6.75
C GLY A 221 8.35 -40.30 -7.85
N ARG A 222 7.54 -39.25 -7.59
CA ARG A 222 6.63 -38.65 -8.56
C ARG A 222 6.71 -37.12 -8.50
N PRO A 223 6.47 -36.40 -9.60
CA PRO A 223 6.32 -34.95 -9.56
C PRO A 223 5.18 -34.52 -8.62
N ALA A 224 5.37 -33.44 -7.87
CA ALA A 224 4.34 -32.86 -7.02
C ALA A 224 3.07 -32.49 -7.79
N SER A 225 3.18 -32.20 -9.09
CA SER A 225 2.06 -31.96 -10.00
C SER A 225 1.15 -33.17 -10.22
N GLU A 226 1.58 -34.38 -9.88
CA GLU A 226 0.76 -35.60 -9.94
C GLU A 226 -0.02 -35.86 -8.63
N ASP A 227 0.30 -35.14 -7.54
CA ASP A 227 -0.46 -35.18 -6.29
C ASP A 227 -1.83 -34.56 -6.50
N PRO A 228 -2.95 -35.31 -6.33
CA PRO A 228 -4.28 -34.81 -6.62
C PRO A 228 -4.69 -33.64 -5.71
N ILE A 229 -4.15 -33.56 -4.47
CA ILE A 229 -4.45 -32.47 -3.54
C ILE A 229 -3.77 -31.20 -4.03
N LEU A 230 -2.49 -31.26 -4.39
CA LEU A 230 -1.77 -30.08 -4.91
C LEU A 230 -2.31 -29.61 -6.25
N ARG A 231 -2.70 -30.54 -7.13
CA ARG A 231 -3.36 -30.17 -8.40
C ARG A 231 -4.65 -29.41 -8.17
N GLN A 232 -5.47 -29.87 -7.22
CA GLN A 232 -6.72 -29.18 -6.89
C GLN A 232 -6.44 -27.81 -6.29
N ALA A 233 -5.47 -27.69 -5.38
CA ALA A 233 -5.08 -26.41 -4.80
C ALA A 233 -4.57 -25.42 -5.85
N LEU A 234 -3.73 -25.88 -6.80
CA LEU A 234 -3.28 -25.04 -7.93
C LEU A 234 -4.45 -24.60 -8.82
N ALA A 235 -5.39 -25.50 -9.12
CA ALA A 235 -6.57 -25.16 -9.92
C ALA A 235 -7.46 -24.12 -9.21
N GLU A 236 -7.65 -24.24 -7.90
CA GLU A 236 -8.39 -23.27 -7.09
C GLU A 236 -7.74 -21.89 -7.14
N GLN A 237 -6.41 -21.81 -6.98
CA GLN A 237 -5.71 -20.53 -7.09
C GLN A 237 -5.80 -19.92 -8.49
N LEU A 238 -5.82 -20.72 -9.54
CA LEU A 238 -6.05 -20.22 -10.90
C LEU A 238 -7.45 -19.63 -11.06
N VAL A 239 -8.47 -20.25 -10.49
CA VAL A 239 -9.84 -19.71 -10.49
C VAL A 239 -9.90 -18.38 -9.75
N GLU A 240 -9.27 -18.27 -8.56
CA GLU A 240 -9.20 -17.02 -7.78
C GLU A 240 -8.49 -15.92 -8.59
N LEU A 241 -7.42 -16.23 -9.29
CA LEU A 241 -6.71 -15.29 -10.16
C LEU A 241 -7.59 -14.80 -11.31
N GLU A 242 -8.30 -15.70 -12.00
CA GLU A 242 -9.20 -15.30 -13.07
C GLU A 242 -10.37 -14.45 -12.54
N CYS A 243 -10.89 -14.74 -11.34
CA CYS A 243 -11.87 -13.88 -10.67
C CYS A 243 -11.29 -12.49 -10.39
N LEU A 244 -10.03 -12.39 -9.90
CA LEU A 244 -9.35 -11.11 -9.68
C LEU A 244 -9.20 -10.31 -10.97
N LYS A 245 -8.86 -10.95 -12.08
CA LYS A 245 -8.76 -10.35 -13.42
C LYS A 245 -10.07 -9.73 -13.87
N TYR A 246 -11.15 -10.50 -13.84
CA TYR A 246 -12.46 -10.00 -14.28
C TYR A 246 -13.01 -8.93 -13.35
N HIS A 247 -12.75 -9.03 -12.05
CA HIS A 247 -13.07 -7.98 -11.10
C HIS A 247 -12.29 -6.70 -11.42
N SER A 248 -11.00 -6.80 -11.71
CA SER A 248 -10.17 -5.64 -12.11
C SER A 248 -10.69 -4.97 -13.38
N TRP A 249 -11.11 -5.74 -14.37
CA TRP A 249 -11.74 -5.20 -15.59
C TRP A 249 -13.10 -4.57 -15.32
N HIS A 250 -13.89 -5.13 -14.41
CA HIS A 250 -15.15 -4.53 -13.98
C HIS A 250 -14.90 -3.15 -13.36
N ILE A 251 -13.99 -3.07 -12.39
CA ILE A 251 -13.57 -1.82 -11.75
C ILE A 251 -13.12 -0.78 -12.80
N LEU A 252 -12.20 -1.17 -13.68
CA LEU A 252 -11.72 -0.29 -14.75
C LEU A 252 -12.87 0.25 -15.63
N THR A 253 -13.84 -0.61 -15.94
CA THR A 253 -15.03 -0.24 -16.72
C THR A 253 -15.91 0.76 -15.97
N GLN A 254 -16.11 0.59 -14.66
CA GLN A 254 -16.91 1.53 -13.85
C GLN A 254 -16.20 2.90 -13.75
N VAL A 255 -14.89 2.91 -13.47
CA VAL A 255 -14.09 4.14 -13.44
C VAL A 255 -14.08 4.84 -14.80
N GLY A 256 -13.94 4.09 -15.89
CA GLY A 256 -14.00 4.62 -17.26
C GLY A 256 -15.36 5.24 -17.63
N LYS A 257 -16.43 4.86 -16.93
CA LYS A 257 -17.78 5.46 -17.03
C LYS A 257 -18.00 6.63 -16.07
N GLY A 258 -16.96 7.05 -15.35
CA GLY A 258 -17.03 8.14 -14.37
C GLY A 258 -17.76 7.78 -13.08
N LYS A 259 -17.92 6.49 -12.77
CA LYS A 259 -18.52 6.06 -11.49
C LYS A 259 -17.48 6.05 -10.38
N ASP A 260 -17.89 6.56 -9.21
CA ASP A 260 -17.12 6.37 -7.98
C ASP A 260 -17.28 4.92 -7.51
N LEU A 261 -16.17 4.27 -7.22
CA LEU A 261 -16.15 2.88 -6.73
C LEU A 261 -16.57 2.78 -5.26
N GLY A 262 -16.52 3.87 -4.53
CA GLY A 262 -16.86 3.89 -3.12
C GLY A 262 -16.19 2.76 -2.32
N PHE A 263 -16.98 2.01 -1.57
CA PHE A 263 -16.49 0.91 -0.72
C PHE A 263 -16.24 -0.40 -1.49
N GLU A 264 -16.67 -0.54 -2.75
CA GLU A 264 -16.41 -1.72 -3.59
C GLU A 264 -14.91 -1.99 -3.78
N ALA A 265 -14.10 -0.94 -3.73
CA ALA A 265 -12.65 -1.04 -3.75
C ALA A 265 -12.07 -1.87 -2.58
N SER A 266 -12.78 -1.99 -1.46
CA SER A 266 -12.43 -2.88 -0.35
C SER A 266 -12.51 -4.36 -0.73
N MET A 267 -13.40 -4.72 -1.66
CA MET A 267 -13.50 -6.09 -2.19
C MET A 267 -12.23 -6.46 -2.97
N THR A 268 -11.73 -5.53 -3.79
CA THR A 268 -10.49 -5.73 -4.54
C THR A 268 -9.30 -5.99 -3.62
N LYS A 269 -9.14 -5.13 -2.58
CA LYS A 269 -8.06 -5.30 -1.59
C LYS A 269 -8.17 -6.63 -0.87
N LEU A 270 -9.33 -7.01 -0.40
CA LEU A 270 -9.57 -8.29 0.26
C LEU A 270 -9.20 -9.45 -0.68
N GLN A 271 -9.72 -9.45 -1.90
CA GLN A 271 -9.50 -10.51 -2.87
C GLN A 271 -8.01 -10.67 -3.20
N TRP A 272 -7.32 -9.62 -3.67
CA TRP A 272 -5.94 -9.77 -4.09
C TRP A 272 -5.01 -10.19 -2.94
N SER A 273 -5.21 -9.66 -1.72
CA SER A 273 -4.35 -9.99 -0.58
C SER A 273 -4.55 -11.44 -0.09
N GLU A 274 -5.77 -11.94 -0.10
CA GLU A 274 -6.07 -13.34 0.24
C GLU A 274 -5.57 -14.29 -0.85
N THR A 275 -5.79 -13.97 -2.13
CA THR A 275 -5.28 -14.76 -3.27
C THR A 275 -3.76 -14.85 -3.22
N PHE A 276 -3.05 -13.75 -2.97
CA PHE A 276 -1.59 -13.76 -2.87
C PHE A 276 -1.09 -14.62 -1.71
N ARG A 277 -1.72 -14.51 -0.54
CA ARG A 277 -1.38 -15.36 0.60
C ARG A 277 -1.64 -16.84 0.30
N ASN A 278 -2.81 -17.17 -0.25
CA ASN A 278 -3.19 -18.56 -0.53
C ASN A 278 -2.27 -19.19 -1.60
N LEU A 279 -1.93 -18.44 -2.65
CA LEU A 279 -0.95 -18.90 -3.66
C LEU A 279 0.42 -19.14 -3.04
N SER A 280 0.82 -18.32 -2.08
CA SER A 280 2.07 -18.48 -1.32
C SER A 280 2.05 -19.73 -0.42
N ASP A 281 0.89 -20.07 0.15
CA ASP A 281 0.72 -21.31 0.91
C ASP A 281 0.84 -22.54 -0.01
N VAL A 282 0.21 -22.50 -1.18
CA VAL A 282 0.33 -23.57 -2.19
C VAL A 282 1.79 -23.73 -2.65
N TYR A 283 2.53 -22.63 -2.85
CA TYR A 283 3.97 -22.71 -3.13
C TYR A 283 4.73 -23.42 -2.05
N SER A 284 4.50 -23.07 -0.77
CA SER A 284 5.12 -23.72 0.37
C SER A 284 4.84 -25.23 0.40
N ASP A 285 3.59 -25.61 0.10
CA ASP A 285 3.19 -27.02 0.04
C ASP A 285 3.83 -27.76 -1.14
N VAL A 286 3.96 -27.12 -2.29
CA VAL A 286 4.62 -27.69 -3.48
C VAL A 286 6.07 -28.00 -3.21
N VAL A 287 6.83 -27.06 -2.67
CA VAL A 287 8.28 -27.23 -2.44
C VAL A 287 8.62 -27.95 -1.13
N GLY A 288 7.66 -28.06 -0.21
CA GLY A 288 7.82 -28.78 1.06
C GLY A 288 8.99 -28.26 1.89
N GLN A 289 9.82 -29.16 2.41
CA GLN A 289 10.98 -28.80 3.25
C GLN A 289 11.97 -27.85 2.56
N ALA A 290 12.02 -27.86 1.24
CA ALA A 290 12.89 -26.96 0.48
C ALA A 290 12.51 -25.48 0.61
N PHE A 291 11.31 -25.16 1.11
CA PHE A 291 10.90 -23.79 1.46
C PHE A 291 11.83 -23.16 2.51
N GLN A 292 12.41 -23.96 3.40
CA GLN A 292 13.29 -23.49 4.48
C GLN A 292 14.74 -23.24 4.02
N LEU A 293 15.08 -23.63 2.78
CA LEU A 293 16.44 -23.49 2.26
C LEU A 293 16.65 -22.10 1.66
N THR A 294 17.78 -21.49 1.95
CA THR A 294 18.27 -20.25 1.32
C THR A 294 19.36 -20.56 0.28
N GLY A 295 19.53 -19.66 -0.71
CA GLY A 295 20.61 -19.79 -1.71
C GLY A 295 20.40 -20.86 -2.78
N VAL A 296 19.18 -21.35 -2.95
CA VAL A 296 18.84 -22.45 -3.88
C VAL A 296 18.44 -21.99 -5.29
N GLY A 297 19.01 -20.87 -5.75
CA GLY A 297 18.72 -20.26 -7.03
C GLY A 297 17.76 -19.07 -6.92
N ARG A 298 17.90 -18.14 -7.87
CA ARG A 298 17.25 -16.82 -7.83
C ARG A 298 15.73 -16.92 -7.75
N THR A 299 15.10 -17.65 -8.67
CA THR A 299 13.63 -17.77 -8.74
C THR A 299 13.05 -18.33 -7.44
N ARG A 300 13.66 -19.38 -6.87
CA ARG A 300 13.19 -19.95 -5.61
C ARG A 300 13.34 -18.98 -4.45
N GLN A 301 14.45 -18.24 -4.38
CA GLN A 301 14.66 -17.22 -3.37
C GLN A 301 13.61 -16.10 -3.48
N GLU A 302 13.31 -15.66 -4.68
CA GLU A 302 12.28 -14.65 -4.95
C GLU A 302 10.89 -15.13 -4.52
N LEU A 303 10.48 -16.34 -4.92
CA LEU A 303 9.20 -16.93 -4.52
C LEU A 303 9.08 -17.11 -3.01
N THR A 304 10.16 -17.52 -2.33
CA THR A 304 10.16 -17.64 -0.87
C THR A 304 10.01 -16.27 -0.21
N THR A 305 10.72 -15.25 -0.69
CA THR A 305 10.60 -13.88 -0.18
C THR A 305 9.18 -13.35 -0.40
N MET A 306 8.60 -13.54 -1.59
CA MET A 306 7.20 -13.17 -1.88
C MET A 306 6.22 -13.89 -0.95
N ALA A 307 6.43 -15.18 -0.70
CA ALA A 307 5.58 -15.96 0.21
C ALA A 307 5.65 -15.47 1.66
N LEU A 308 6.82 -15.09 2.15
CA LEU A 308 6.97 -14.47 3.47
C LEU A 308 6.32 -13.08 3.52
N TRP A 309 6.51 -12.28 2.47
CA TRP A 309 5.93 -10.95 2.32
C TRP A 309 4.39 -10.97 2.28
N SER A 310 3.80 -11.97 1.62
CA SER A 310 2.34 -12.10 1.46
C SER A 310 1.58 -12.07 2.79
N ARG A 311 2.24 -12.44 3.91
CA ARG A 311 1.65 -12.42 5.26
C ARG A 311 1.24 -11.01 5.67
N SER A 312 2.04 -10.01 5.33
CA SER A 312 1.78 -8.60 5.65
C SER A 312 0.61 -8.04 4.83
N CYS A 313 0.40 -8.52 3.61
CA CYS A 313 -0.60 -8.00 2.68
C CYS A 313 -2.04 -8.14 3.19
N THR A 314 -2.32 -9.12 4.04
CA THR A 314 -3.65 -9.28 4.67
C THR A 314 -3.83 -8.41 5.92
N ILE A 315 -2.82 -7.62 6.30
CA ILE A 315 -2.80 -6.79 7.52
C ILE A 315 -2.82 -5.30 7.17
N TRP A 316 -1.84 -4.81 6.39
CA TRP A 316 -1.76 -3.39 6.04
C TRP A 316 -2.84 -2.97 5.02
N GLY A 317 -3.08 -1.67 4.88
CA GLY A 317 -4.15 -1.13 4.02
C GLY A 317 -5.56 -1.52 4.49
N GLY A 318 -5.74 -1.81 5.79
CA GLY A 318 -6.92 -2.41 6.40
C GLY A 318 -6.88 -3.94 6.37
N SER A 319 -6.87 -4.55 7.56
CA SER A 319 -6.81 -6.03 7.68
C SER A 319 -7.99 -6.70 6.96
N SER A 320 -7.82 -7.99 6.62
CA SER A 320 -8.90 -8.79 6.02
C SER A 320 -10.21 -8.69 6.81
N GLN A 321 -10.14 -8.64 8.15
CA GLN A 321 -11.30 -8.48 9.02
C GLN A 321 -11.95 -7.09 8.85
N VAL A 322 -11.13 -6.03 8.82
CA VAL A 322 -11.61 -4.65 8.59
C VAL A 322 -12.25 -4.54 7.20
N GLN A 323 -11.63 -5.12 6.16
CA GLN A 323 -12.20 -5.10 4.82
C GLN A 323 -13.52 -5.85 4.74
N ARG A 324 -13.65 -7.01 5.40
CA ARG A 324 -14.93 -7.75 5.50
C ARG A 324 -16.00 -6.93 6.20
N ASN A 325 -15.67 -6.22 7.29
CA ASN A 325 -16.62 -5.34 7.97
C ASN A 325 -17.08 -4.20 7.04
N ILE A 326 -16.15 -3.56 6.31
CA ILE A 326 -16.49 -2.50 5.35
C ILE A 326 -17.43 -3.06 4.27
N VAL A 327 -17.13 -4.22 3.69
CA VAL A 327 -17.98 -4.86 2.67
C VAL A 327 -19.34 -5.20 3.27
N ALA A 328 -19.39 -5.80 4.45
CA ALA A 328 -20.66 -6.16 5.12
C ALA A 328 -21.54 -4.93 5.38
N GLU A 329 -20.99 -3.90 6.00
CA GLU A 329 -21.75 -2.72 6.43
C GLU A 329 -22.05 -1.75 5.28
N ARG A 330 -21.09 -1.50 4.38
CA ARG A 330 -21.17 -0.42 3.40
C ARG A 330 -21.53 -0.86 1.99
N VAL A 331 -21.24 -2.11 1.62
CA VAL A 331 -21.61 -2.68 0.31
C VAL A 331 -22.91 -3.47 0.43
N LEU A 332 -23.00 -4.35 1.42
CA LEU A 332 -24.15 -5.24 1.59
C LEU A 332 -25.25 -4.65 2.49
N GLY A 333 -24.98 -3.57 3.22
CA GLY A 333 -25.97 -2.94 4.12
C GLY A 333 -26.34 -3.79 5.34
N LEU A 334 -25.46 -4.71 5.75
CA LEU A 334 -25.70 -5.54 6.93
C LEU A 334 -25.58 -4.71 8.23
N PRO A 335 -26.26 -5.07 9.30
CA PRO A 335 -26.15 -4.39 10.58
C PRO A 335 -24.75 -4.58 11.19
N ARG A 336 -24.34 -3.60 11.99
CA ARG A 336 -23.10 -3.66 12.81
C ARG A 336 -23.21 -4.69 13.93
#